data_3629a15f1b7a62d1d67959523f27b17f
#
_entry.id   3629a15f1b7a62d1d67959523f27b17f
#
_cell.length_a   1.000
_cell.length_b   1.000
_cell.length_c   1.000
_cell.angle_alpha   90.00
_cell.angle_beta   90.00
_cell.angle_gamma   90.00
#
_symmetry.space_group_name_H-M   'P 1'
#
loop_
_entity.id
_entity.type
_entity.pdbx_description
1 polymer ?
#
loop_
_entity_poly.entity_id
_entity_poly.type
_entity_poly.pdbx_seq_one_letter_code
_entity_poly.pdbx_strand_id
1 'polypeptide(L)'
;MRKTPRCVSFVVVIVGSFLTASGVHAARLGSTRSQFIFRDASGKTETVPIESNYYPKKITVPVAKVDRRLDPRLLRAATLAEERAHAHSREQCWRYVKDALLAAGAVSSRPKTVLAKEAGDELTRNYGFTRLSINDPYAAPVGAVLVYEAKRAAGHVEIRTRDGFVSDFRSKTPSPRRLVAVYAKLSS
;
A
#
# COMPACT_ATOMS: atom_id res chain seq x y z
N MET A 1 -89.15 28.16 -50.40
CA MET A 1 -87.80 28.45 -49.89
C MET A 1 -87.31 27.20 -49.22
N ARG A 2 -86.50 26.44 -49.91
CA ARG A 2 -85.88 25.20 -49.35
C ARG A 2 -84.35 25.35 -49.44
N LYS A 3 -83.69 25.40 -48.31
CA LYS A 3 -82.24 25.46 -48.24
C LYS A 3 -81.70 24.05 -48.31
N THR A 4 -80.85 23.80 -49.25
CA THR A 4 -80.08 22.56 -49.44
C THR A 4 -78.90 22.54 -48.46
N PRO A 5 -78.60 21.44 -47.74
CA PRO A 5 -77.41 21.33 -46.99
C PRO A 5 -76.23 20.93 -47.89
N ARG A 6 -75.12 21.62 -47.74
CA ARG A 6 -73.82 21.28 -48.33
C ARG A 6 -73.24 20.06 -47.62
N CYS A 7 -72.99 19.00 -48.38
CA CYS A 7 -72.21 17.87 -48.00
C CYS A 7 -70.74 18.31 -47.92
N VAL A 8 -70.17 18.18 -46.72
CA VAL A 8 -68.72 18.35 -46.49
C VAL A 8 -68.13 16.95 -46.51
N SER A 9 -67.39 16.66 -47.62
CA SER A 9 -66.58 15.45 -47.68
C SER A 9 -65.39 15.54 -46.75
N PHE A 10 -65.37 14.73 -45.72
CA PHE A 10 -64.15 14.52 -44.93
C PHE A 10 -63.24 13.52 -45.67
N VAL A 11 -62.11 13.99 -46.12
CA VAL A 11 -60.99 13.15 -46.56
C VAL A 11 -60.24 12.68 -45.31
N VAL A 12 -60.40 11.42 -45.01
CA VAL A 12 -59.62 10.80 -43.92
C VAL A 12 -58.27 10.40 -44.54
N VAL A 13 -57.25 11.17 -44.24
CA VAL A 13 -55.86 10.81 -44.55
C VAL A 13 -55.35 9.85 -43.44
N ILE A 14 -55.28 8.57 -43.77
CA ILE A 14 -54.61 7.58 -42.90
C ILE A 14 -53.12 7.78 -43.06
N VAL A 15 -52.52 8.46 -42.09
CA VAL A 15 -51.08 8.52 -41.95
C VAL A 15 -50.63 7.20 -41.32
N GLY A 16 -50.13 6.31 -42.17
CA GLY A 16 -49.50 5.07 -41.68
C GLY A 16 -48.22 5.39 -40.93
N SER A 17 -48.27 5.26 -39.60
CA SER A 17 -47.08 5.33 -38.78
C SER A 17 -46.21 4.09 -39.00
N PHE A 18 -45.19 4.23 -39.82
CA PHE A 18 -44.10 3.26 -39.86
C PHE A 18 -43.36 3.33 -38.52
N LEU A 19 -43.60 2.38 -37.62
CA LEU A 19 -42.77 2.09 -36.46
C LEU A 19 -41.46 1.51 -37.01
N THR A 20 -40.47 2.35 -37.22
CA THR A 20 -39.11 1.92 -37.38
C THR A 20 -38.64 1.44 -35.99
N ALA A 21 -38.54 0.13 -35.83
CA ALA A 21 -37.84 -0.46 -34.71
C ALA A 21 -36.37 -0.01 -34.75
N SER A 22 -36.06 1.06 -34.06
CA SER A 22 -34.68 1.46 -33.77
C SER A 22 -34.07 0.36 -32.95
N GLY A 23 -33.34 -0.54 -33.58
CA GLY A 23 -32.49 -1.49 -32.91
C GLY A 23 -31.52 -0.73 -32.04
N VAL A 24 -31.73 -0.82 -30.73
CA VAL A 24 -30.75 -0.37 -29.74
C VAL A 24 -29.53 -1.27 -29.95
N HIS A 25 -28.61 -0.83 -30.75
CA HIS A 25 -27.26 -1.39 -30.75
C HIS A 25 -26.69 -1.01 -29.41
N ALA A 26 -26.69 -1.96 -28.47
CA ALA A 26 -25.84 -1.88 -27.30
C ALA A 26 -24.42 -1.71 -27.82
N ALA A 27 -23.97 -0.47 -27.86
CA ALA A 27 -22.57 -0.18 -28.06
C ALA A 27 -21.84 -0.95 -26.96
N ARG A 28 -21.15 -2.03 -27.34
CA ARG A 28 -20.13 -2.62 -26.48
C ARG A 28 -19.24 -1.44 -26.11
N LEU A 29 -19.33 -1.00 -24.87
CA LEU A 29 -18.34 -0.14 -24.25
C LEU A 29 -17.02 -0.89 -24.37
N GLY A 30 -16.32 -0.65 -25.47
CA GLY A 30 -14.95 -1.06 -25.63
C GLY A 30 -14.25 -0.52 -24.39
N SER A 31 -13.55 -1.40 -23.67
CA SER A 31 -12.71 -1.04 -22.55
C SER A 31 -11.83 0.14 -23.01
N THR A 32 -12.26 1.34 -22.70
CA THR A 32 -11.45 2.54 -22.85
C THR A 32 -10.33 2.34 -21.87
N ARG A 33 -9.14 1.95 -22.36
CA ARG A 33 -7.93 1.95 -21.55
C ARG A 33 -7.83 3.33 -20.94
N SER A 34 -8.07 3.40 -19.65
CA SER A 34 -7.91 4.64 -18.91
C SER A 34 -6.45 5.05 -19.05
N GLN A 35 -6.22 6.25 -19.55
CA GLN A 35 -4.89 6.81 -19.75
C GLN A 35 -4.80 8.06 -18.89
N PHE A 36 -3.72 8.21 -18.20
CA PHE A 36 -3.39 9.46 -17.54
C PHE A 36 -2.60 10.32 -18.49
N ILE A 37 -3.15 11.49 -18.80
CA ILE A 37 -2.53 12.47 -19.70
C ILE A 37 -2.04 13.63 -18.85
N PHE A 38 -0.76 13.93 -18.91
CA PHE A 38 -0.19 15.10 -18.25
C PHE A 38 0.64 15.92 -19.23
N ARG A 39 0.76 17.19 -18.95
CA ARG A 39 1.60 18.10 -19.73
C ARG A 39 2.81 18.47 -18.87
N ASP A 40 4.01 18.23 -19.38
CA ASP A 40 5.25 18.58 -18.71
C ASP A 40 5.51 20.11 -18.74
N ALA A 41 6.54 20.54 -18.03
CA ALA A 41 6.93 21.95 -17.96
C ALA A 41 7.33 22.56 -19.31
N SER A 42 7.66 21.74 -20.32
CA SER A 42 7.96 22.17 -21.70
C SER A 42 6.72 22.31 -22.57
N GLY A 43 5.54 21.93 -22.05
CA GLY A 43 4.28 21.92 -22.77
C GLY A 43 4.03 20.65 -23.57
N LYS A 44 4.92 19.66 -23.52
CA LYS A 44 4.76 18.37 -24.17
C LYS A 44 3.73 17.53 -23.42
N THR A 45 2.78 16.97 -24.17
CA THR A 45 1.77 16.07 -23.62
C THR A 45 2.31 14.65 -23.60
N GLU A 46 2.33 14.02 -22.44
CA GLU A 46 2.68 12.62 -22.27
C GLU A 46 1.49 11.81 -21.78
N THR A 47 1.37 10.60 -22.30
CA THR A 47 0.30 9.67 -21.96
C THR A 47 0.90 8.48 -21.23
N VAL A 48 0.49 8.28 -19.98
CA VAL A 48 0.87 7.11 -19.18
C VAL A 48 -0.30 6.13 -19.21
N PRO A 49 -0.09 4.89 -19.67
CA PRO A 49 -1.12 3.87 -19.60
C PRO A 49 -1.42 3.57 -18.13
N ILE A 50 -2.69 3.70 -17.75
CA ILE A 50 -3.16 3.21 -16.46
C ILE A 50 -3.37 1.71 -16.62
N GLU A 51 -2.78 0.94 -15.70
CA GLU A 51 -2.93 -0.51 -15.69
C GLU A 51 -4.42 -0.86 -15.54
N SER A 52 -5.04 -1.33 -16.62
CA SER A 52 -6.47 -1.64 -16.67
C SER A 52 -6.82 -2.96 -15.99
N ASN A 53 -5.82 -3.77 -15.65
CA ASN A 53 -5.98 -5.07 -15.03
C ASN A 53 -5.63 -5.01 -13.54
N TYR A 54 -6.46 -4.29 -12.78
CA TYR A 54 -6.41 -4.44 -11.33
C TYR A 54 -6.97 -5.81 -10.95
N TYR A 55 -6.08 -6.71 -10.55
CA TYR A 55 -6.45 -7.99 -9.97
C TYR A 55 -6.57 -7.84 -8.45
N PRO A 56 -7.76 -7.59 -7.89
CA PRO A 56 -7.92 -7.32 -6.45
C PRO A 56 -7.51 -8.50 -5.57
N LYS A 57 -7.40 -9.69 -6.15
CA LYS A 57 -6.93 -10.91 -5.47
C LYS A 57 -5.42 -11.13 -5.57
N LYS A 58 -4.70 -10.34 -6.35
CA LYS A 58 -3.26 -10.45 -6.54
C LYS A 58 -2.56 -9.24 -5.90
N ILE A 59 -2.74 -9.09 -4.60
CA ILE A 59 -1.90 -8.18 -3.82
C ILE A 59 -0.50 -8.79 -3.83
N THR A 60 0.39 -8.22 -4.62
CA THR A 60 1.77 -8.68 -4.74
C THR A 60 2.59 -8.40 -3.48
N VAL A 61 2.15 -7.45 -2.67
CA VAL A 61 2.75 -7.15 -1.37
C VAL A 61 1.61 -6.93 -0.38
N PRO A 62 1.43 -7.82 0.60
CA PRO A 62 0.35 -7.68 1.57
C PRO A 62 0.57 -6.44 2.44
N VAL A 63 -0.45 -5.60 2.54
CA VAL A 63 -0.47 -4.46 3.45
C VAL A 63 -0.48 -4.97 4.89
N ALA A 64 0.48 -4.52 5.70
CA ALA A 64 0.57 -4.94 7.09
C ALA A 64 -0.58 -4.37 7.93
N LYS A 65 -1.04 -5.16 8.88
CA LYS A 65 -2.08 -4.76 9.83
C LYS A 65 -1.46 -4.01 11.02
N VAL A 66 -2.18 -3.03 11.51
CA VAL A 66 -1.89 -2.40 12.81
C VAL A 66 -2.48 -3.30 13.91
N ASP A 67 -1.64 -3.80 14.79
CA ASP A 67 -2.08 -4.55 15.98
C ASP A 67 -2.21 -3.59 17.17
N ARG A 68 -3.43 -3.34 17.62
CA ARG A 68 -3.72 -2.42 18.74
C ARG A 68 -3.22 -2.91 20.11
N ARG A 69 -2.79 -4.15 20.20
CA ARG A 69 -2.17 -4.68 21.44
C ARG A 69 -0.72 -4.26 21.57
N LEU A 70 -0.11 -3.75 20.50
CA LEU A 70 1.26 -3.27 20.52
C LEU A 70 1.34 -1.83 21.02
N ASP A 71 2.46 -1.51 21.63
CA ASP A 71 2.79 -0.14 22.06
C ASP A 71 2.67 0.82 20.84
N PRO A 72 1.82 1.85 20.93
CA PRO A 72 1.60 2.78 19.81
C PRO A 72 2.86 3.53 19.38
N ARG A 73 3.88 3.60 20.26
CA ARG A 73 5.20 4.15 19.93
C ARG A 73 5.91 3.37 18.83
N LEU A 74 5.59 2.09 18.64
CA LEU A 74 6.13 1.29 17.54
C LEU A 74 5.60 1.76 16.18
N LEU A 75 4.34 2.13 16.11
CA LEU A 75 3.77 2.72 14.89
C LEU A 75 4.47 4.04 14.55
N ARG A 76 4.70 4.89 15.56
CA ARG A 76 5.47 6.12 15.40
C ARG A 76 6.91 5.84 14.96
N ALA A 77 7.55 4.81 15.52
CA ALA A 77 8.91 4.41 15.10
C ALA A 77 8.95 4.01 13.61
N ALA A 78 7.97 3.28 13.12
CA ALA A 78 7.86 2.93 11.71
C ALA A 78 7.77 4.20 10.82
N THR A 79 6.91 5.14 11.17
CA THR A 79 6.77 6.42 10.45
C THR A 79 8.09 7.21 10.43
N LEU A 80 8.72 7.39 11.60
CA LEU A 80 9.98 8.12 11.70
C LEU A 80 11.13 7.44 10.94
N ALA A 81 11.15 6.10 10.91
CA ALA A 81 12.11 5.36 10.12
C ALA A 81 11.89 5.58 8.62
N GLU A 82 10.64 5.58 8.16
CA GLU A 82 10.29 5.86 6.75
C GLU A 82 10.69 7.29 6.34
N GLU A 83 10.44 8.28 7.17
CA GLU A 83 10.81 9.68 6.89
C GLU A 83 12.32 9.89 6.75
N ARG A 84 13.11 9.13 7.51
CA ARG A 84 14.58 9.26 7.56
C ARG A 84 15.33 8.31 6.63
N ALA A 85 14.62 7.37 6.01
CA ALA A 85 15.22 6.37 5.15
C ALA A 85 15.76 6.94 3.84
N HIS A 86 16.90 6.43 3.41
CA HIS A 86 17.49 6.74 2.12
C HIS A 86 16.82 5.94 0.98
N ALA A 87 17.12 6.34 -0.25
CA ALA A 87 16.69 5.60 -1.43
C ALA A 87 17.41 4.24 -1.56
N HIS A 88 18.66 4.18 -1.07
CA HIS A 88 19.52 2.99 -1.12
C HIS A 88 20.19 2.74 0.24
N SER A 89 20.61 1.50 0.47
CA SER A 89 21.28 1.11 1.71
C SER A 89 22.60 1.88 1.91
N ARG A 90 22.84 2.23 3.18
CA ARG A 90 24.08 2.81 3.69
C ARG A 90 24.82 1.86 4.61
N GLU A 91 24.40 0.60 4.67
CA GLU A 91 24.97 -0.44 5.55
C GLU A 91 24.88 -0.11 7.06
N GLN A 92 23.90 0.73 7.41
CA GLN A 92 23.68 1.24 8.78
C GLN A 92 22.30 0.88 9.32
N CYS A 93 21.74 -0.26 8.90
CA CYS A 93 20.37 -0.67 9.23
C CYS A 93 20.06 -0.56 10.72
N TRP A 94 20.89 -1.13 11.60
CA TRP A 94 20.66 -1.11 13.04
C TRP A 94 20.78 0.29 13.64
N ARG A 95 21.67 1.13 13.14
CA ARG A 95 21.79 2.52 13.56
C ARG A 95 20.49 3.29 13.35
N TYR A 96 19.92 3.21 12.16
CA TYR A 96 18.68 3.90 11.81
C TYR A 96 17.48 3.39 12.59
N VAL A 97 17.36 2.07 12.76
CA VAL A 97 16.30 1.47 13.56
C VAL A 97 16.38 1.92 15.02
N LYS A 98 17.58 1.92 15.62
CA LYS A 98 17.79 2.46 17.00
C LYS A 98 17.31 3.90 17.12
N ASP A 99 17.72 4.74 16.19
CA ASP A 99 17.42 6.17 16.22
C ASP A 99 15.91 6.42 16.05
N ALA A 100 15.22 5.60 15.26
CA ALA A 100 13.76 5.65 15.11
C ALA A 100 13.03 5.19 16.36
N LEU A 101 13.47 4.07 16.98
CA LEU A 101 12.89 3.56 18.22
C LEU A 101 13.06 4.55 19.38
N LEU A 102 14.23 5.17 19.49
CA LEU A 102 14.52 6.19 20.51
C LEU A 102 13.67 7.43 20.31
N ALA A 103 13.64 7.97 19.09
CA ALA A 103 12.88 9.18 18.75
C ALA A 103 11.37 8.98 18.93
N ALA A 104 10.88 7.77 18.74
CA ALA A 104 9.49 7.42 19.01
C ALA A 104 9.20 7.22 20.51
N GLY A 105 10.20 7.11 21.35
CA GLY A 105 10.07 6.77 22.77
C GLY A 105 9.75 5.28 23.03
N ALA A 106 9.89 4.41 22.02
CA ALA A 106 9.67 2.98 22.17
C ALA A 106 10.75 2.30 23.05
N VAL A 107 11.94 2.88 23.06
CA VAL A 107 13.04 2.55 23.99
C VAL A 107 13.39 3.78 24.82
N SER A 108 13.78 3.58 26.09
CA SER A 108 14.10 4.66 27.03
C SER A 108 15.49 5.26 26.82
N SER A 109 16.39 4.52 26.19
CA SER A 109 17.74 4.93 25.83
C SER A 109 18.15 4.28 24.52
N ARG A 110 19.20 4.81 23.88
CA ARG A 110 19.69 4.25 22.62
C ARG A 110 20.31 2.86 22.86
N PRO A 111 19.87 1.81 22.16
CA PRO A 111 20.48 0.48 22.27
C PRO A 111 22.00 0.51 21.99
N LYS A 112 22.77 -0.26 22.73
CA LYS A 112 24.24 -0.21 22.73
C LYS A 112 24.90 -1.19 21.77
N THR A 113 24.26 -2.36 21.49
CA THR A 113 24.83 -3.38 20.61
C THR A 113 25.21 -2.82 19.26
N VAL A 114 26.31 -3.28 18.70
CA VAL A 114 26.84 -2.83 17.41
C VAL A 114 26.24 -3.66 16.27
N LEU A 115 26.10 -4.95 16.48
CA LEU A 115 25.69 -5.91 15.45
C LEU A 115 24.15 -6.01 15.41
N ALA A 116 23.60 -5.92 14.19
CA ALA A 116 22.16 -6.05 13.97
C ALA A 116 21.58 -7.40 14.45
N LYS A 117 22.35 -8.47 14.35
CA LYS A 117 21.94 -9.80 14.84
C LYS A 117 21.71 -9.87 16.36
N GLU A 118 22.27 -8.93 17.12
CA GLU A 118 22.12 -8.84 18.60
C GLU A 118 20.92 -7.97 19.00
N ALA A 119 20.27 -7.33 18.05
CA ALA A 119 19.18 -6.40 18.29
C ALA A 119 18.03 -7.03 19.08
N GLY A 120 17.64 -8.26 18.72
CA GLY A 120 16.54 -8.95 19.38
C GLY A 120 16.80 -9.21 20.87
N ASP A 121 17.99 -9.67 21.20
CA ASP A 121 18.39 -9.94 22.59
C ASP A 121 18.43 -8.66 23.43
N GLU A 122 18.98 -7.59 22.88
CA GLU A 122 19.04 -6.31 23.57
C GLU A 122 17.65 -5.71 23.78
N LEU A 123 16.81 -5.70 22.75
CA LEU A 123 15.45 -5.20 22.84
C LEU A 123 14.61 -5.97 23.87
N THR A 124 14.78 -7.28 23.92
CA THR A 124 14.07 -8.13 24.89
C THR A 124 14.54 -7.90 26.31
N ARG A 125 15.87 -7.92 26.57
CA ARG A 125 16.41 -7.81 27.92
C ARG A 125 16.25 -6.42 28.53
N ASN A 126 16.39 -5.36 27.73
CA ASN A 126 16.54 -4.01 28.25
C ASN A 126 15.34 -3.10 28.01
N TYR A 127 14.44 -3.44 27.07
CA TYR A 127 13.40 -2.50 26.65
C TYR A 127 11.99 -3.08 26.63
N GLY A 128 11.82 -4.33 27.12
CA GLY A 128 10.51 -4.98 27.26
C GLY A 128 9.87 -5.40 25.95
N PHE A 129 10.67 -5.63 24.91
CA PHE A 129 10.18 -6.28 23.71
C PHE A 129 9.99 -7.78 23.94
N THR A 130 9.05 -8.36 23.22
CA THR A 130 8.80 -9.80 23.21
C THR A 130 8.99 -10.35 21.81
N ARG A 131 9.45 -11.59 21.72
CA ARG A 131 9.49 -12.32 20.46
C ARG A 131 8.08 -12.77 20.11
N LEU A 132 7.64 -12.45 18.89
CA LEU A 132 6.37 -12.90 18.35
C LEU A 132 6.54 -14.26 17.66
N SER A 133 5.52 -15.11 17.72
CA SER A 133 5.49 -16.41 17.00
C SER A 133 5.15 -16.21 15.51
N ILE A 134 5.98 -15.43 14.81
CA ILE A 134 5.81 -15.08 13.41
C ILE A 134 7.07 -15.50 12.66
N ASN A 135 6.91 -16.33 11.63
CA ASN A 135 7.99 -16.82 10.78
C ASN A 135 7.98 -16.22 9.37
N ASP A 136 6.86 -15.60 8.98
CA ASP A 136 6.73 -14.89 7.71
C ASP A 136 6.89 -13.39 7.95
N PRO A 137 7.89 -12.71 7.33
CA PRO A 137 8.07 -11.27 7.46
C PRO A 137 6.83 -10.45 7.09
N TYR A 138 6.06 -10.92 6.11
CA TYR A 138 4.85 -10.22 5.66
C TYR A 138 3.71 -10.28 6.67
N ALA A 139 3.68 -11.29 7.53
CA ALA A 139 2.70 -11.42 8.61
C ALA A 139 3.01 -10.51 9.81
N ALA A 140 4.20 -9.90 9.86
CA ALA A 140 4.59 -9.01 10.94
C ALA A 140 3.68 -7.77 10.98
N PRO A 141 3.20 -7.36 12.17
CA PRO A 141 2.40 -6.14 12.31
C PRO A 141 3.26 -4.89 12.13
N VAL A 142 2.60 -3.77 11.77
CA VAL A 142 3.28 -2.47 11.61
C VAL A 142 4.00 -2.09 12.91
N GLY A 143 5.24 -1.66 12.79
CA GLY A 143 6.10 -1.27 13.90
C GLY A 143 6.91 -2.41 14.52
N ALA A 144 6.63 -3.67 14.17
CA ALA A 144 7.46 -4.79 14.60
C ALA A 144 8.87 -4.69 14.03
N VAL A 145 9.86 -5.09 14.84
CA VAL A 145 11.28 -5.14 14.48
C VAL A 145 11.62 -6.56 14.02
N LEU A 146 12.11 -6.70 12.81
CA LEU A 146 12.51 -7.96 12.22
C LEU A 146 14.03 -8.08 12.24
N VAL A 147 14.53 -9.19 12.75
CA VAL A 147 15.97 -9.47 12.84
C VAL A 147 16.31 -10.63 11.93
N TYR A 148 17.33 -10.45 11.10
CA TYR A 148 17.76 -11.42 10.11
C TYR A 148 19.17 -11.91 10.36
N GLU A 149 19.43 -13.17 10.00
CA GLU A 149 20.67 -13.85 10.22
C GLU A 149 21.83 -13.27 9.42
N ALA A 150 23.04 -13.43 9.99
CA ALA A 150 24.28 -13.31 9.25
C ALA A 150 25.29 -14.34 9.74
N LYS A 151 25.68 -15.24 8.87
CA LYS A 151 26.65 -16.28 9.22
C LYS A 151 27.99 -15.71 9.68
N ARG A 152 28.52 -14.68 9.02
CA ARG A 152 29.83 -14.04 9.30
C ARG A 152 29.78 -12.51 9.24
N ALA A 153 28.60 -11.90 9.20
CA ALA A 153 28.42 -10.46 9.09
C ALA A 153 27.59 -9.90 10.26
N ALA A 154 27.34 -8.60 10.25
CA ALA A 154 26.61 -7.90 11.31
C ALA A 154 25.14 -8.29 11.44
N GLY A 155 24.55 -8.99 10.45
CA GLY A 155 23.12 -9.23 10.36
C GLY A 155 22.40 -8.12 9.64
N HIS A 156 21.05 -8.19 9.68
CA HIS A 156 20.20 -7.13 9.20
C HIS A 156 19.02 -6.95 10.15
N VAL A 157 18.52 -5.73 10.24
CA VAL A 157 17.35 -5.40 11.03
C VAL A 157 16.53 -4.35 10.30
N GLU A 158 15.21 -4.51 10.34
CA GLU A 158 14.27 -3.58 9.72
C GLU A 158 12.99 -3.48 10.56
N ILE A 159 12.22 -2.43 10.34
CA ILE A 159 10.89 -2.24 10.93
C ILE A 159 9.84 -2.50 9.85
N ARG A 160 8.80 -3.25 10.20
CA ARG A 160 7.65 -3.45 9.34
C ARG A 160 6.85 -2.16 9.23
N THR A 161 6.65 -1.67 8.02
CA THR A 161 5.79 -0.54 7.73
C THR A 161 4.47 -1.02 7.12
N ARG A 162 3.55 -0.14 6.80
CA ARG A 162 2.25 -0.54 6.26
C ARG A 162 2.38 -1.28 4.93
N ASP A 163 3.23 -0.81 4.04
CA ASP A 163 3.34 -1.26 2.66
C ASP A 163 4.74 -1.80 2.30
N GLY A 164 5.59 -2.01 3.30
CA GLY A 164 6.95 -2.52 3.09
C GLY A 164 7.74 -2.70 4.37
N PHE A 165 9.02 -2.48 4.26
CA PHE A 165 10.02 -2.63 5.30
C PHE A 165 10.97 -1.44 5.25
N VAL A 166 11.46 -1.02 6.39
CA VAL A 166 12.39 0.11 6.48
C VAL A 166 13.53 -0.17 7.44
N SER A 167 14.73 0.18 7.01
CA SER A 167 15.93 0.21 7.83
C SER A 167 16.63 1.58 7.64
N ASP A 168 17.84 1.61 7.10
CA ASP A 168 18.48 2.81 6.57
C ASP A 168 17.99 3.17 5.14
N PHE A 169 17.18 2.29 4.54
CA PHE A 169 16.48 2.51 3.27
C PHE A 169 15.10 1.84 3.30
N ARG A 170 14.25 2.21 2.34
CA ARG A 170 12.92 1.60 2.17
C ARG A 170 12.95 0.45 1.18
N SER A 171 12.19 -0.61 1.48
CA SER A 171 12.00 -1.74 0.58
C SER A 171 10.53 -2.19 0.57
N LYS A 172 10.03 -2.58 -0.59
CA LYS A 172 8.71 -3.22 -0.70
C LYS A 172 8.75 -4.70 -0.28
N THR A 173 9.91 -5.32 -0.35
CA THR A 173 10.12 -6.71 0.02
C THR A 173 11.03 -6.79 1.25
N PRO A 174 10.88 -7.83 2.08
CA PRO A 174 11.76 -8.04 3.23
C PRO A 174 13.17 -8.39 2.78
N SER A 175 14.11 -8.30 3.70
CA SER A 175 15.46 -8.78 3.47
C SER A 175 15.47 -10.23 2.94
N PRO A 176 16.28 -10.54 1.91
CA PRO A 176 16.38 -11.91 1.37
C PRO A 176 17.12 -12.88 2.32
N ARG A 177 17.60 -12.39 3.47
CA ARG A 177 18.26 -13.20 4.50
C ARG A 177 17.22 -13.99 5.29
N ARG A 178 17.64 -15.08 5.93
CA ARG A 178 16.76 -15.85 6.79
C ARG A 178 16.30 -15.02 7.99
N LEU A 179 14.99 -14.92 8.19
CA LEU A 179 14.40 -14.30 9.37
C LEU A 179 14.77 -15.11 10.61
N VAL A 180 15.34 -14.46 11.62
CA VAL A 180 15.63 -15.07 12.94
C VAL A 180 14.40 -14.96 13.82
N ALA A 181 13.85 -13.76 13.95
CA ALA A 181 12.65 -13.50 14.73
C ALA A 181 12.05 -12.12 14.44
N VAL A 182 10.79 -11.97 14.86
CA VAL A 182 10.04 -10.72 14.89
C VAL A 182 9.85 -10.32 16.34
N TYR A 183 10.11 -9.06 16.65
CA TYR A 183 10.00 -8.50 17.99
C TYR A 183 9.03 -7.33 18.04
N ALA A 184 8.24 -7.24 19.09
CA ALA A 184 7.41 -6.08 19.35
C ALA A 184 7.24 -5.86 20.86
N LYS A 185 6.81 -4.66 21.23
CA LYS A 185 6.48 -4.31 22.61
C LYS A 185 4.97 -4.25 22.74
N LEU A 186 4.43 -4.88 23.78
CA LEU A 186 3.01 -4.81 24.08
C LEU A 186 2.68 -3.48 24.78
N SER A 187 1.44 -3.02 24.60
CA SER A 187 0.90 -1.92 25.39
C SER A 187 0.86 -2.33 26.86
N SER A 188 1.35 -1.49 27.74
CA SER A 188 1.20 -1.60 29.20
C SER A 188 -0.15 -1.07 29.61
#